data_ff3470d7b28f5721ed606cf52d2fa560
#
_entry.id   ff3470d7b28f5721ed606cf52d2fa560
#
_cell.length_a   1.000
_cell.length_b   1.000
_cell.length_c   1.000
_cell.angle_alpha   90.00
_cell.angle_beta   90.00
_cell.angle_gamma   90.00
#
_symmetry.space_group_name_H-M   'P 1'
#
loop_
_entity.id
_entity.type
_entity.pdbx_description
1 polymer ?
#
loop_
_entity_poly.entity_id
_entity_poly.type
_entity_poly.pdbx_seq_one_letter_code
_entity_poly.pdbx_strand_id
1 'polypeptide(L)'
;MRLRDDMTFPFAEYERRLGELRTRMEHRRLDAVVITDPENLMYLTDYQTTGYSFFQALVVPLDDEPFMITRRLEESNVHARTWVEETRPYPDTGDAIQMLVESLREFGLDHCRLGYERNSYYFPAYHQDLIHTSFINGRLVDCFGIVEEGRIRKSPAEIEIMQRAAKATEAGMRAGLEATVAGVTENDIAAEISAAMFRAGGEFPAVMPYVASGPRSMIGHATWEGRVVQPGEHVFLEIGGCFRRYHTAMMRTVVLDELSPTMYRAQERMKLALTELKSVLQPGMTVSDADNLVRQIITDNDVGAALVTRAGYSIGIAFPPSWDEGYIMSLKQGESRILEEGMTMHVIPFMWGVDGDKTVGISDTIRVTEDGCASFFDLEENFTVKPDEATKERKPYPDPDAPPPALPDDDARERERAAQGLDAEVAAPTD
;
A
#
# COMPACT_ATOMS: atom_id res chain seq x y z
N MET A 1 27.47 7.40 8.54
CA MET A 1 26.17 7.81 7.96
C MET A 1 26.33 8.70 6.75
N ARG A 2 25.67 8.37 5.66
CA ARG A 2 25.73 9.12 4.40
C ARG A 2 24.57 10.11 4.30
N LEU A 3 24.85 11.39 4.38
CA LEU A 3 23.84 12.43 4.19
C LEU A 3 23.49 12.59 2.71
N ARG A 4 22.19 12.73 2.41
CA ARG A 4 21.64 12.87 1.06
C ARG A 4 20.53 13.91 1.05
N ASP A 5 20.49 14.72 0.01
CA ASP A 5 19.51 15.81 -0.15
C ASP A 5 18.19 15.34 -0.82
N ASP A 6 18.16 14.10 -1.38
CA ASP A 6 17.03 13.54 -2.13
C ASP A 6 16.24 12.47 -1.38
N MET A 7 16.44 12.33 -0.07
CA MET A 7 15.67 11.46 0.80
C MET A 7 14.23 11.95 0.97
N THR A 8 13.33 11.03 1.27
CA THR A 8 11.90 11.35 1.49
C THR A 8 11.71 12.35 2.63
N PHE A 9 12.51 12.23 3.69
CA PHE A 9 12.50 13.12 4.85
C PHE A 9 13.90 13.67 5.14
N PRO A 10 13.99 14.79 5.87
CA PRO A 10 15.27 15.22 6.43
C PRO A 10 15.90 14.13 7.30
N PHE A 11 17.21 14.04 7.30
CA PHE A 11 17.95 13.00 8.03
C PHE A 11 17.58 12.92 9.52
N ALA A 12 17.30 14.08 10.16
CA ALA A 12 16.88 14.14 11.55
C ALA A 12 15.61 13.29 11.86
N GLU A 13 14.74 13.08 10.87
CA GLU A 13 13.58 12.20 11.04
C GLU A 13 14.01 10.73 11.18
N TYR A 14 14.99 10.29 10.40
CA TYR A 14 15.53 8.91 10.49
C TYR A 14 16.33 8.70 11.79
N GLU A 15 17.07 9.73 12.24
CA GLU A 15 17.75 9.70 13.54
C GLU A 15 16.76 9.55 14.69
N ARG A 16 15.65 10.30 14.66
CA ARG A 16 14.57 10.20 15.65
C ARG A 16 13.97 8.78 15.65
N ARG A 17 13.63 8.24 14.48
CA ARG A 17 13.06 6.89 14.33
C ARG A 17 14.01 5.80 14.84
N LEU A 18 15.29 5.92 14.54
CA LEU A 18 16.33 5.02 15.03
C LEU A 18 16.49 5.11 16.55
N GLY A 19 16.51 6.32 17.12
CA GLY A 19 16.56 6.55 18.56
C GLY A 19 15.35 5.94 19.29
N GLU A 20 14.16 6.11 18.76
CA GLU A 20 12.94 5.49 19.30
C GLU A 20 12.98 3.95 19.21
N LEU A 21 13.50 3.39 18.11
CA LEU A 21 13.69 1.95 17.98
C LEU A 21 14.66 1.45 19.05
N ARG A 22 15.80 2.12 19.26
CA ARG A 22 16.79 1.76 20.28
C ARG A 22 16.21 1.82 21.70
N THR A 23 15.40 2.83 22.00
CA THR A 23 14.67 2.89 23.28
C THR A 23 13.76 1.67 23.49
N ARG A 24 13.03 1.25 22.45
CA ARG A 24 12.21 0.02 22.52
C ARG A 24 13.05 -1.25 22.62
N MET A 25 14.24 -1.29 21.99
CA MET A 25 15.21 -2.39 22.15
C MET A 25 15.70 -2.49 23.59
N GLU A 26 16.06 -1.38 24.23
CA GLU A 26 16.47 -1.35 25.66
C GLU A 26 15.36 -1.91 26.56
N HIS A 27 14.11 -1.45 26.38
CA HIS A 27 12.97 -1.95 27.15
C HIS A 27 12.75 -3.46 26.97
N ARG A 28 12.99 -4.00 25.76
CA ARG A 28 12.89 -5.43 25.45
C ARG A 28 14.19 -6.19 25.76
N ARG A 29 15.24 -5.50 26.21
CA ARG A 29 16.58 -6.04 26.50
C ARG A 29 17.18 -6.75 25.28
N LEU A 30 17.13 -6.11 24.13
CA LEU A 30 17.72 -6.58 22.88
C LEU A 30 19.03 -5.83 22.63
N ASP A 31 20.10 -6.56 22.31
CA ASP A 31 21.40 -5.99 21.98
C ASP A 31 21.49 -5.59 20.50
N ALA A 32 20.73 -6.30 19.66
CA ALA A 32 20.58 -5.98 18.25
C ALA A 32 19.22 -6.48 17.73
N VAL A 33 18.76 -5.95 16.59
CA VAL A 33 17.58 -6.44 15.85
C VAL A 33 17.90 -6.66 14.38
N VAL A 34 17.27 -7.68 13.79
CA VAL A 34 17.27 -7.99 12.36
C VAL A 34 15.89 -7.63 11.81
N ILE A 35 15.82 -6.58 11.00
CA ILE A 35 14.61 -6.06 10.38
C ILE A 35 14.60 -6.51 8.92
N THR A 36 13.53 -7.17 8.50
CA THR A 36 13.40 -7.80 7.18
C THR A 36 12.20 -7.30 6.38
N ASP A 37 11.16 -6.79 7.06
CA ASP A 37 9.99 -6.24 6.39
C ASP A 37 10.35 -4.98 5.61
N PRO A 38 10.07 -4.92 4.29
CA PRO A 38 10.43 -3.78 3.45
C PRO A 38 9.79 -2.48 3.92
N GLU A 39 8.61 -2.53 4.53
CA GLU A 39 7.94 -1.38 5.15
C GLU A 39 8.78 -0.82 6.31
N ASN A 40 9.33 -1.69 7.14
CA ASN A 40 10.18 -1.32 8.27
C ASN A 40 11.55 -0.82 7.79
N LEU A 41 12.10 -1.42 6.74
CA LEU A 41 13.32 -0.96 6.08
C LEU A 41 13.11 0.46 5.50
N MET A 42 11.99 0.69 4.78
CA MET A 42 11.64 2.00 4.24
C MET A 42 11.48 3.03 5.36
N TYR A 43 10.77 2.70 6.44
CA TYR A 43 10.55 3.60 7.57
C TYR A 43 11.85 4.04 8.23
N LEU A 44 12.80 3.12 8.42
CA LEU A 44 14.07 3.39 9.12
C LEU A 44 15.14 4.00 8.22
N THR A 45 15.14 3.73 6.91
CA THR A 45 16.29 4.04 6.05
C THR A 45 15.98 4.71 4.72
N ASP A 46 14.72 4.91 4.36
CA ASP A 46 14.25 5.30 3.01
C ASP A 46 14.47 4.23 1.92
N TYR A 47 14.84 3.02 2.32
CA TYR A 47 15.12 1.95 1.37
C TYR A 47 13.85 1.44 0.68
N GLN A 48 13.83 1.53 -0.62
CA GLN A 48 12.78 0.93 -1.44
C GLN A 48 13.37 0.30 -2.70
N THR A 49 12.89 -0.89 -3.02
CA THR A 49 13.28 -1.68 -4.20
C THR A 49 12.12 -2.58 -4.60
N THR A 50 12.07 -2.99 -5.86
CA THR A 50 11.24 -4.13 -6.30
C THR A 50 11.90 -5.48 -6.02
N GLY A 51 13.17 -5.47 -5.58
CA GLY A 51 13.93 -6.65 -5.18
C GLY A 51 13.61 -7.19 -3.79
N TYR A 52 12.58 -6.68 -3.11
CA TYR A 52 12.15 -7.13 -1.77
C TYR A 52 11.75 -8.60 -1.70
N SER A 53 11.53 -9.27 -2.82
CA SER A 53 11.30 -10.72 -2.89
C SER A 53 12.54 -11.57 -2.57
N PHE A 54 13.73 -10.98 -2.62
CA PHE A 54 14.97 -11.60 -2.16
C PHE A 54 15.22 -11.21 -0.71
N PHE A 55 15.91 -12.10 0.02
CA PHE A 55 16.26 -11.79 1.40
C PHE A 55 17.07 -10.49 1.50
N GLN A 56 16.62 -9.64 2.38
CA GLN A 56 17.30 -8.40 2.75
C GLN A 56 17.06 -8.15 4.23
N ALA A 57 18.02 -7.56 4.91
CA ALA A 57 17.87 -7.24 6.32
C ALA A 57 18.68 -5.98 6.69
N LEU A 58 18.08 -5.14 7.53
CA LEU A 58 18.80 -4.13 8.28
C LEU A 58 19.12 -4.70 9.66
N VAL A 59 20.38 -4.80 9.98
CA VAL A 59 20.82 -5.14 11.33
C VAL A 59 21.07 -3.83 12.07
N VAL A 60 20.35 -3.63 13.18
CA VAL A 60 20.49 -2.45 14.04
C VAL A 60 21.06 -2.89 15.37
N PRO A 61 22.36 -2.66 15.64
CA PRO A 61 22.93 -2.78 16.96
C PRO A 61 22.42 -1.69 17.91
N LEU A 62 22.35 -1.99 19.21
CA LEU A 62 21.89 -1.01 20.19
C LEU A 62 22.77 0.24 20.23
N ASP A 63 24.09 0.07 20.20
CA ASP A 63 25.06 1.15 20.41
C ASP A 63 25.92 1.48 19.18
N ASP A 64 25.86 0.67 18.10
CA ASP A 64 26.68 0.84 16.90
C ASP A 64 25.86 1.25 15.66
N GLU A 65 26.56 1.59 14.57
CA GLU A 65 25.94 1.93 13.30
C GLU A 65 25.24 0.72 12.65
N PRO A 66 24.03 0.90 12.11
CA PRO A 66 23.35 -0.15 11.37
C PRO A 66 24.05 -0.54 10.08
N PHE A 67 23.87 -1.78 9.67
CA PHE A 67 24.38 -2.30 8.40
C PHE A 67 23.32 -3.14 7.66
N MET A 68 23.43 -3.23 6.34
CA MET A 68 22.48 -3.98 5.52
C MET A 68 23.07 -5.26 4.95
N ILE A 69 22.31 -6.34 5.07
CA ILE A 69 22.50 -7.58 4.31
C ILE A 69 21.60 -7.50 3.08
N THR A 70 22.13 -7.65 1.89
CA THR A 70 21.36 -7.56 0.67
C THR A 70 21.94 -8.43 -0.45
N ARG A 71 21.13 -8.76 -1.45
CA ARG A 71 21.62 -9.34 -2.69
C ARG A 71 22.62 -8.38 -3.35
N ARG A 72 23.69 -8.88 -3.92
CA ARG A 72 24.75 -8.04 -4.54
C ARG A 72 24.20 -7.05 -5.57
N LEU A 73 23.19 -7.47 -6.35
CA LEU A 73 22.52 -6.57 -7.31
C LEU A 73 21.87 -5.36 -6.63
N GLU A 74 21.30 -5.55 -5.44
CA GLU A 74 20.58 -4.53 -4.71
C GLU A 74 21.49 -3.58 -3.90
N GLU A 75 22.77 -3.87 -3.76
CA GLU A 75 23.73 -3.02 -3.05
C GLU A 75 23.75 -1.59 -3.61
N SER A 76 23.64 -1.46 -4.93
CA SER A 76 23.53 -0.15 -5.59
C SER A 76 22.31 0.65 -5.14
N ASN A 77 21.18 0.01 -4.85
CA ASN A 77 19.99 0.65 -4.31
C ASN A 77 20.20 1.14 -2.88
N VAL A 78 20.89 0.36 -2.02
CA VAL A 78 21.25 0.80 -0.67
C VAL A 78 22.05 2.09 -0.74
N HIS A 79 23.11 2.11 -1.53
CA HIS A 79 23.98 3.29 -1.67
C HIS A 79 23.27 4.46 -2.36
N ALA A 80 22.33 4.19 -3.26
CA ALA A 80 21.63 5.22 -4.01
C ALA A 80 20.42 5.81 -3.25
N ARG A 81 19.83 5.11 -2.28
CA ARG A 81 18.55 5.49 -1.67
C ARG A 81 18.56 5.67 -0.17
N THR A 82 19.59 5.16 0.54
CA THR A 82 19.61 5.18 2.00
C THR A 82 20.77 5.99 2.57
N TRP A 83 20.70 6.26 3.87
CA TRP A 83 21.80 6.83 4.64
C TRP A 83 22.75 5.76 5.22
N VAL A 84 22.42 4.47 5.05
CA VAL A 84 23.26 3.34 5.53
C VAL A 84 24.49 3.21 4.65
N GLU A 85 25.68 3.18 5.26
CA GLU A 85 26.95 3.06 4.55
C GLU A 85 27.44 1.62 4.46
N GLU A 86 27.26 0.87 5.54
CA GLU A 86 27.79 -0.49 5.68
C GLU A 86 26.84 -1.51 5.04
N THR A 87 27.39 -2.29 4.11
CA THR A 87 26.64 -3.36 3.42
C THR A 87 27.43 -4.66 3.46
N ARG A 88 26.71 -5.78 3.48
CA ARG A 88 27.24 -7.13 3.34
C ARG A 88 26.46 -7.85 2.25
N PRO A 89 26.84 -7.67 0.98
CA PRO A 89 26.13 -8.25 -0.13
C PRO A 89 26.46 -9.72 -0.34
N TYR A 90 25.43 -10.55 -0.45
CA TYR A 90 25.59 -11.95 -0.86
C TYR A 90 25.42 -12.10 -2.37
N PRO A 91 26.20 -13.01 -3.04
CA PRO A 91 26.04 -13.30 -4.46
C PRO A 91 24.76 -14.13 -4.71
N ASP A 92 24.24 -14.10 -5.94
CA ASP A 92 23.02 -14.82 -6.33
C ASP A 92 23.06 -16.32 -6.06
N THR A 93 24.26 -16.91 -6.04
CA THR A 93 24.50 -18.32 -5.75
C THR A 93 24.91 -18.57 -4.29
N GLY A 94 24.90 -17.53 -3.45
CA GLY A 94 25.29 -17.60 -2.05
C GLY A 94 24.12 -17.83 -1.11
N ASP A 95 24.45 -18.16 0.14
CA ASP A 95 23.50 -18.30 1.23
C ASP A 95 23.36 -16.97 1.97
N ALA A 96 22.18 -16.38 1.91
CA ALA A 96 21.88 -15.09 2.54
C ALA A 96 21.93 -15.17 4.09
N ILE A 97 21.51 -16.31 4.66
CA ILE A 97 21.51 -16.49 6.12
C ILE A 97 22.91 -16.76 6.63
N GLN A 98 23.73 -17.48 5.87
CA GLN A 98 25.14 -17.62 6.18
C GLN A 98 25.81 -16.23 6.19
N MET A 99 25.57 -15.38 5.19
CA MET A 99 26.09 -14.01 5.14
C MET A 99 25.66 -13.20 6.37
N LEU A 100 24.38 -13.29 6.76
CA LEU A 100 23.86 -12.63 7.97
C LEU A 100 24.64 -13.10 9.22
N VAL A 101 24.78 -14.40 9.43
CA VAL A 101 25.44 -14.96 10.62
C VAL A 101 26.95 -14.63 10.64
N GLU A 102 27.62 -14.66 9.48
CA GLU A 102 29.02 -14.25 9.37
C GLU A 102 29.19 -12.75 9.69
N SER A 103 28.29 -11.91 9.19
CA SER A 103 28.29 -10.48 9.51
C SER A 103 28.02 -10.21 10.99
N LEU A 104 27.09 -10.91 11.61
CA LEU A 104 26.87 -10.80 13.07
C LEU A 104 28.15 -11.12 13.86
N ARG A 105 28.94 -12.12 13.44
CA ARG A 105 30.24 -12.42 14.07
C ARG A 105 31.26 -11.32 13.83
N GLU A 106 31.35 -10.81 12.60
CA GLU A 106 32.27 -9.72 12.24
C GLU A 106 32.04 -8.47 13.11
N PHE A 107 30.77 -8.15 13.38
CA PHE A 107 30.38 -7.01 14.22
C PHE A 107 30.29 -7.35 15.74
N GLY A 108 30.73 -8.53 16.17
CA GLY A 108 30.76 -8.93 17.58
C GLY A 108 29.38 -9.19 18.19
N LEU A 109 28.37 -9.48 17.36
CA LEU A 109 26.98 -9.70 17.76
C LEU A 109 26.62 -11.20 17.88
N ASP A 110 27.56 -12.13 17.72
CA ASP A 110 27.29 -13.56 17.70
C ASP A 110 26.93 -14.17 19.08
N HIS A 111 27.15 -13.43 20.17
CA HIS A 111 26.76 -13.79 21.52
C HIS A 111 25.61 -12.97 22.10
N CYS A 112 25.00 -12.09 21.30
CA CYS A 112 24.01 -11.14 21.75
C CYS A 112 22.59 -11.74 21.89
N ARG A 113 21.72 -10.97 22.53
CA ARG A 113 20.28 -11.20 22.52
C ARG A 113 19.70 -10.50 21.28
N LEU A 114 19.54 -11.25 20.21
CA LEU A 114 19.16 -10.79 18.87
C LEU A 114 17.64 -10.88 18.67
N GLY A 115 17.01 -9.73 18.45
CA GLY A 115 15.64 -9.67 17.99
C GLY A 115 15.54 -9.95 16.49
N TYR A 116 14.48 -10.62 16.06
CA TYR A 116 14.16 -10.80 14.64
C TYR A 116 12.65 -10.75 14.42
N GLU A 117 12.22 -10.35 13.22
CA GLU A 117 10.80 -10.25 12.86
C GLU A 117 10.26 -11.65 12.52
N ARG A 118 9.73 -12.34 13.52
CA ARG A 118 9.24 -13.71 13.37
C ARG A 118 8.00 -13.81 12.48
N ASN A 119 7.14 -12.78 12.47
CA ASN A 119 5.90 -12.74 11.69
C ASN A 119 6.08 -11.98 10.38
N SER A 120 7.24 -12.07 9.74
CA SER A 120 7.53 -11.45 8.46
C SER A 120 7.28 -12.38 7.28
N TYR A 121 6.60 -11.91 6.23
CA TYR A 121 6.51 -12.62 4.94
C TYR A 121 7.87 -12.74 4.26
N TYR A 122 8.80 -11.84 4.56
CA TYR A 122 10.11 -11.73 3.93
C TYR A 122 11.20 -12.45 4.71
N PHE A 123 10.82 -13.06 5.85
CA PHE A 123 11.67 -13.95 6.63
C PHE A 123 10.97 -15.30 6.81
N PRO A 124 10.87 -16.11 5.74
CA PRO A 124 10.10 -17.34 5.75
C PRO A 124 10.68 -18.37 6.71
N ALA A 125 9.87 -19.36 7.12
CA ALA A 125 10.24 -20.39 8.08
C ALA A 125 11.58 -21.07 7.75
N TYR A 126 11.85 -21.33 6.46
CA TYR A 126 13.12 -21.91 6.03
C TYR A 126 14.34 -21.07 6.46
N HIS A 127 14.29 -19.75 6.28
CA HIS A 127 15.36 -18.85 6.73
C HIS A 127 15.41 -18.75 8.26
N GLN A 128 14.26 -18.81 8.94
CA GLN A 128 14.20 -18.82 10.40
C GLN A 128 14.84 -20.11 10.97
N ASP A 129 14.58 -21.26 10.36
CA ASP A 129 15.23 -22.53 10.77
C ASP A 129 16.74 -22.46 10.56
N LEU A 130 17.22 -21.89 9.46
CA LEU A 130 18.66 -21.73 9.21
C LEU A 130 19.31 -20.82 10.25
N ILE A 131 18.73 -19.66 10.59
CA ILE A 131 19.32 -18.79 11.61
C ILE A 131 19.29 -19.47 13.00
N HIS A 132 18.24 -20.21 13.35
CA HIS A 132 18.17 -20.96 14.60
C HIS A 132 19.24 -22.04 14.72
N THR A 133 19.65 -22.64 13.62
CA THR A 133 20.72 -23.67 13.62
C THR A 133 22.12 -23.09 13.51
N SER A 134 22.28 -21.88 13.01
CA SER A 134 23.59 -21.25 12.73
C SER A 134 24.01 -20.22 13.77
N PHE A 135 23.05 -19.54 14.43
CA PHE A 135 23.28 -18.56 15.49
C PHE A 135 23.22 -19.22 16.87
N ILE A 136 24.21 -20.10 17.14
CA ILE A 136 24.21 -21.02 18.31
C ILE A 136 24.75 -20.40 19.60
N ASN A 137 25.52 -19.33 19.51
CA ASN A 137 26.17 -18.72 20.66
C ASN A 137 25.33 -17.65 21.36
N GLY A 138 24.38 -17.05 20.63
CA GLY A 138 23.52 -16.00 21.14
C GLY A 138 22.08 -16.49 21.43
N ARG A 139 21.19 -15.57 21.68
CA ARG A 139 19.76 -15.84 21.93
C ARG A 139 18.86 -15.12 20.95
N LEU A 140 18.13 -15.88 20.15
CA LEU A 140 17.09 -15.34 19.26
C LEU A 140 15.80 -15.05 20.02
N VAL A 141 15.19 -13.90 19.73
CA VAL A 141 13.95 -13.41 20.36
C VAL A 141 13.04 -12.84 19.28
N ASP A 142 11.76 -13.16 19.33
CA ASP A 142 10.77 -12.50 18.49
C ASP A 142 10.67 -11.01 18.88
N CYS A 143 10.91 -10.13 17.92
CA CYS A 143 10.77 -8.68 18.11
C CYS A 143 9.68 -8.07 17.24
N PHE A 144 8.83 -8.86 16.61
CA PHE A 144 7.71 -8.35 15.81
C PHE A 144 6.95 -7.25 16.57
N GLY A 145 6.55 -6.21 15.85
CA GLY A 145 5.90 -5.03 16.40
C GLY A 145 6.84 -3.92 16.89
N ILE A 146 8.18 -4.17 16.95
CA ILE A 146 9.10 -3.18 17.53
C ILE A 146 9.28 -1.92 16.66
N VAL A 147 9.20 -2.05 15.35
CA VAL A 147 9.22 -0.92 14.40
C VAL A 147 7.81 -0.40 14.18
N GLU A 148 6.83 -1.29 14.08
CA GLU A 148 5.41 -1.01 13.85
C GLU A 148 4.82 -0.07 14.93
N GLU A 149 5.27 -0.17 16.17
CA GLU A 149 4.91 0.77 17.25
C GLU A 149 5.29 2.22 16.92
N GLY A 150 6.35 2.44 16.12
CA GLY A 150 6.72 3.76 15.62
C GLY A 150 5.91 4.19 14.40
N ARG A 151 5.49 3.24 13.55
CA ARG A 151 4.77 3.49 12.30
C ARG A 151 3.30 3.82 12.50
N ILE A 152 2.70 3.42 13.62
CA ILE A 152 1.26 3.57 13.84
C ILE A 152 0.81 5.03 13.87
N ARG A 153 1.67 5.93 14.39
CA ARG A 153 1.43 7.38 14.40
C ARG A 153 2.31 8.03 13.34
N LYS A 154 1.66 8.64 12.37
CA LYS A 154 2.34 9.34 11.28
C LYS A 154 2.75 10.74 11.75
N SER A 155 4.02 11.09 11.52
CA SER A 155 4.50 12.45 11.74
C SER A 155 3.81 13.44 10.77
N PRO A 156 3.83 14.76 11.04
CA PRO A 156 3.32 15.74 10.08
C PRO A 156 3.92 15.60 8.68
N ALA A 157 5.20 15.29 8.58
CA ALA A 157 5.87 15.07 7.29
C ALA A 157 5.35 13.80 6.57
N GLU A 158 5.06 12.71 7.30
CA GLU A 158 4.43 11.51 6.73
C GLU A 158 3.01 11.81 6.24
N ILE A 159 2.25 12.63 6.96
CA ILE A 159 0.91 13.08 6.54
C ILE A 159 0.97 13.86 5.22
N GLU A 160 1.97 14.72 5.01
CA GLU A 160 2.17 15.44 3.74
C GLU A 160 2.44 14.47 2.58
N ILE A 161 3.23 13.41 2.81
CA ILE A 161 3.46 12.35 1.82
C ILE A 161 2.16 11.59 1.51
N MET A 162 1.37 11.26 2.54
CA MET A 162 0.07 10.61 2.36
C MET A 162 -0.94 11.50 1.61
N GLN A 163 -0.90 12.81 1.78
CA GLN A 163 -1.71 13.74 0.98
C GLN A 163 -1.36 13.70 -0.52
N ARG A 164 -0.10 13.45 -0.86
CA ARG A 164 0.31 13.23 -2.26
C ARG A 164 -0.18 11.89 -2.80
N ALA A 165 -0.13 10.83 -2.00
CA ALA A 165 -0.76 9.55 -2.34
C ALA A 165 -2.27 9.69 -2.54
N ALA A 166 -2.94 10.49 -1.70
CA ALA A 166 -4.38 10.76 -1.80
C ALA A 166 -4.76 11.45 -3.11
N LYS A 167 -3.96 12.41 -3.59
CA LYS A 167 -4.17 13.02 -4.91
C LYS A 167 -4.14 11.99 -6.05
N ALA A 168 -3.21 11.04 -5.97
CA ALA A 168 -3.15 9.96 -6.96
C ALA A 168 -4.36 9.02 -6.83
N THR A 169 -4.75 8.64 -5.62
CA THR A 169 -5.95 7.83 -5.36
C THR A 169 -7.19 8.52 -5.92
N GLU A 170 -7.40 9.78 -5.59
CA GLU A 170 -8.59 10.52 -6.04
C GLU A 170 -8.61 10.70 -7.56
N ALA A 171 -7.48 10.99 -8.20
CA ALA A 171 -7.37 11.08 -9.65
C ALA A 171 -7.73 9.74 -10.33
N GLY A 172 -7.24 8.63 -9.79
CA GLY A 172 -7.58 7.29 -10.27
C GLY A 172 -9.06 6.98 -10.09
N MET A 173 -9.63 7.29 -8.91
CA MET A 173 -11.06 7.05 -8.66
C MET A 173 -11.94 7.86 -9.61
N ARG A 174 -11.68 9.15 -9.80
CA ARG A 174 -12.42 9.99 -10.74
C ARG A 174 -12.37 9.42 -12.16
N ALA A 175 -11.19 8.97 -12.63
CA ALA A 175 -11.06 8.32 -13.93
C ALA A 175 -11.81 6.99 -14.01
N GLY A 176 -11.77 6.17 -12.96
CA GLY A 176 -12.55 4.93 -12.89
C GLY A 176 -14.04 5.17 -12.91
N LEU A 177 -14.53 6.15 -12.14
CA LEU A 177 -15.92 6.56 -12.17
C LEU A 177 -16.34 7.05 -13.57
N GLU A 178 -15.51 7.83 -14.25
CA GLU A 178 -15.79 8.32 -15.61
C GLU A 178 -15.76 7.19 -16.65
N ALA A 179 -14.76 6.31 -16.59
CA ALA A 179 -14.57 5.22 -17.54
C ALA A 179 -15.65 4.13 -17.44
N THR A 180 -16.27 3.97 -16.28
CA THR A 180 -17.28 2.91 -16.04
C THR A 180 -18.59 3.25 -16.75
N VAL A 181 -18.85 2.60 -17.89
CA VAL A 181 -20.09 2.65 -18.68
C VAL A 181 -20.39 1.26 -19.24
N ALA A 182 -21.62 1.02 -19.70
CA ALA A 182 -21.96 -0.23 -20.36
C ALA A 182 -21.13 -0.42 -21.65
N GLY A 183 -20.71 -1.65 -21.94
CA GLY A 183 -19.94 -2.02 -23.13
C GLY A 183 -18.42 -1.94 -22.98
N VAL A 184 -17.88 -1.29 -21.95
CA VAL A 184 -16.43 -1.34 -21.66
C VAL A 184 -16.08 -2.62 -20.89
N THR A 185 -14.81 -2.99 -20.87
CA THR A 185 -14.33 -4.09 -20.04
C THR A 185 -13.83 -3.59 -18.70
N GLU A 186 -13.80 -4.48 -17.70
CA GLU A 186 -13.13 -4.21 -16.42
C GLU A 186 -11.66 -3.81 -16.64
N ASN A 187 -10.99 -4.37 -17.66
CA ASN A 187 -9.61 -4.01 -18.02
C ASN A 187 -9.51 -2.56 -18.50
N ASP A 188 -10.47 -2.06 -19.29
CA ASP A 188 -10.48 -0.67 -19.74
C ASP A 188 -10.59 0.27 -18.53
N ILE A 189 -11.47 -0.06 -17.58
CA ILE A 189 -11.62 0.71 -16.33
C ILE A 189 -10.32 0.69 -15.51
N ALA A 190 -9.71 -0.48 -15.32
CA ALA A 190 -8.47 -0.62 -14.57
C ALA A 190 -7.29 0.13 -15.23
N ALA A 191 -7.26 0.16 -16.56
CA ALA A 191 -6.26 0.89 -17.33
C ALA A 191 -6.40 2.40 -17.14
N GLU A 192 -7.62 2.95 -17.21
CA GLU A 192 -7.86 4.38 -16.99
C GLU A 192 -7.56 4.81 -15.56
N ILE A 193 -7.95 3.99 -14.56
CA ILE A 193 -7.58 4.21 -13.15
C ILE A 193 -6.06 4.30 -13.02
N SER A 194 -5.34 3.29 -13.49
CA SER A 194 -3.89 3.20 -13.34
C SER A 194 -3.18 4.35 -14.07
N ALA A 195 -3.61 4.68 -15.29
CA ALA A 195 -3.05 5.78 -16.05
C ALA A 195 -3.24 7.15 -15.35
N ALA A 196 -4.42 7.37 -14.77
CA ALA A 196 -4.71 8.61 -14.04
C ALA A 196 -3.89 8.71 -12.75
N MET A 197 -3.78 7.61 -11.98
CA MET A 197 -2.95 7.57 -10.78
C MET A 197 -1.49 7.93 -11.09
N PHE A 198 -0.90 7.33 -12.12
CA PHE A 198 0.50 7.58 -12.47
C PHE A 198 0.71 8.98 -13.05
N ARG A 199 -0.20 9.50 -13.87
CA ARG A 199 -0.15 10.89 -14.37
C ARG A 199 -0.29 11.93 -13.26
N ALA A 200 -0.99 11.61 -12.18
CA ALA A 200 -1.09 12.44 -10.98
C ALA A 200 0.16 12.38 -10.06
N GLY A 201 1.21 11.67 -10.49
CA GLY A 201 2.46 11.52 -9.75
C GLY A 201 2.51 10.35 -8.78
N GLY A 202 1.52 9.45 -8.86
CA GLY A 202 1.54 8.20 -8.10
C GLY A 202 2.64 7.24 -8.59
N GLU A 203 3.17 6.46 -7.66
CA GLU A 203 4.13 5.38 -7.91
C GLU A 203 3.39 4.04 -8.00
N PHE A 204 4.11 2.94 -8.28
CA PHE A 204 3.50 1.61 -8.32
C PHE A 204 2.88 1.28 -6.94
N PRO A 205 1.59 0.91 -6.87
CA PRO A 205 0.92 0.63 -5.60
C PRO A 205 1.26 -0.77 -5.08
N ALA A 206 1.00 -1.00 -3.79
CA ALA A 206 1.14 -2.32 -3.19
C ALA A 206 0.13 -3.34 -3.74
N VAL A 207 -1.04 -2.87 -4.15
CA VAL A 207 -2.08 -3.68 -4.82
C VAL A 207 -2.62 -2.90 -6.00
N MET A 208 -2.82 -3.56 -7.11
CA MET A 208 -3.49 -2.98 -8.28
C MET A 208 -4.99 -2.77 -8.00
N PRO A 209 -5.70 -1.91 -8.78
CA PRO A 209 -7.11 -1.64 -8.56
C PRO A 209 -7.97 -2.91 -8.52
N TYR A 210 -8.90 -2.98 -7.58
CA TYR A 210 -10.00 -3.94 -7.63
C TYR A 210 -11.13 -3.35 -8.48
N VAL A 211 -11.51 -4.07 -9.52
CA VAL A 211 -12.59 -3.71 -10.44
C VAL A 211 -13.47 -4.93 -10.65
N ALA A 212 -14.66 -4.92 -10.10
CA ALA A 212 -15.57 -6.06 -10.16
C ALA A 212 -16.98 -5.62 -10.58
N SER A 213 -17.44 -6.09 -11.74
CA SER A 213 -18.74 -5.72 -12.31
C SER A 213 -19.81 -6.80 -12.08
N GLY A 214 -21.03 -6.35 -11.83
CA GLY A 214 -22.20 -7.22 -11.66
C GLY A 214 -21.96 -8.33 -10.62
N PRO A 215 -22.27 -9.62 -10.93
CA PRO A 215 -22.17 -10.72 -9.98
C PRO A 215 -20.73 -10.97 -9.48
N ARG A 216 -19.70 -10.50 -10.17
CA ARG A 216 -18.31 -10.65 -9.69
C ARG A 216 -18.00 -9.80 -8.47
N SER A 217 -18.79 -8.78 -8.17
CA SER A 217 -18.66 -8.02 -6.93
C SER A 217 -18.80 -8.87 -5.66
N MET A 218 -19.47 -10.04 -5.76
CA MET A 218 -19.59 -11.02 -4.69
C MET A 218 -18.37 -11.94 -4.56
N ILE A 219 -17.31 -11.71 -5.33
CA ILE A 219 -16.04 -12.44 -5.22
C ILE A 219 -15.06 -11.55 -4.44
N GLY A 220 -14.70 -11.97 -3.24
CA GLY A 220 -13.76 -11.19 -2.40
C GLY A 220 -12.42 -10.99 -3.11
N HIS A 221 -11.94 -9.72 -3.14
CA HIS A 221 -10.72 -9.31 -3.82
C HIS A 221 -10.69 -9.62 -5.33
N ALA A 222 -11.84 -9.67 -6.01
CA ALA A 222 -11.89 -9.81 -7.46
C ALA A 222 -11.21 -8.60 -8.14
N THR A 223 -10.30 -8.89 -9.05
CA THR A 223 -9.70 -7.90 -9.95
C THR A 223 -10.35 -7.97 -11.32
N TRP A 224 -9.91 -7.17 -12.26
CA TRP A 224 -10.38 -7.20 -13.65
C TRP A 224 -10.02 -8.52 -14.36
N GLU A 225 -10.92 -9.03 -15.20
CA GLU A 225 -10.76 -10.29 -15.95
C GLU A 225 -11.19 -10.16 -17.41
N GLY A 226 -11.29 -8.97 -17.97
CA GLY A 226 -11.77 -8.75 -19.33
C GLY A 226 -13.28 -8.86 -19.49
N ARG A 227 -14.05 -8.99 -18.39
CA ARG A 227 -15.52 -9.02 -18.44
C ARG A 227 -16.07 -7.70 -18.95
N VAL A 228 -17.02 -7.78 -19.90
CA VAL A 228 -17.73 -6.61 -20.42
C VAL A 228 -18.84 -6.24 -19.44
N VAL A 229 -18.84 -4.99 -19.00
CA VAL A 229 -19.86 -4.40 -18.14
C VAL A 229 -21.19 -4.33 -18.90
N GLN A 230 -22.27 -4.87 -18.32
CA GLN A 230 -23.57 -4.90 -18.96
C GLN A 230 -24.43 -3.70 -18.53
N PRO A 231 -25.41 -3.28 -19.38
CA PRO A 231 -26.44 -2.34 -18.97
C PRO A 231 -27.14 -2.76 -17.69
N GLY A 232 -27.49 -1.80 -16.82
CA GLY A 232 -28.19 -2.05 -15.55
C GLY A 232 -27.32 -2.67 -14.44
N GLU A 233 -26.05 -2.95 -14.67
CA GLU A 233 -25.14 -3.49 -13.66
C GLU A 233 -24.57 -2.40 -12.75
N HIS A 234 -24.01 -2.84 -11.65
CA HIS A 234 -23.15 -2.03 -10.81
C HIS A 234 -21.68 -2.47 -10.98
N VAL A 235 -20.75 -1.59 -10.66
CA VAL A 235 -19.32 -1.86 -10.62
C VAL A 235 -18.77 -1.40 -9.30
N PHE A 236 -18.14 -2.33 -8.57
CA PHE A 236 -17.39 -2.05 -7.36
C PHE A 236 -15.97 -1.70 -7.72
N LEU A 237 -15.48 -0.58 -7.20
CA LEU A 237 -14.12 -0.08 -7.37
C LEU A 237 -13.48 0.09 -6.00
N GLU A 238 -12.29 -0.49 -5.81
CA GLU A 238 -11.43 -0.20 -4.68
C GLU A 238 -10.01 0.02 -5.18
N ILE A 239 -9.42 1.15 -4.83
CA ILE A 239 -8.10 1.53 -5.32
C ILE A 239 -7.25 2.13 -4.20
N GLY A 240 -5.94 1.97 -4.33
CA GLY A 240 -4.97 2.59 -3.43
C GLY A 240 -3.87 3.28 -4.20
N GLY A 241 -3.75 4.61 -4.07
CA GLY A 241 -2.65 5.39 -4.62
C GLY A 241 -1.42 5.34 -3.71
N CYS A 242 -0.26 5.41 -4.33
CA CYS A 242 1.04 5.31 -3.66
C CYS A 242 1.92 6.50 -4.01
N PHE A 243 2.58 7.08 -2.99
CA PHE A 243 3.67 8.01 -3.18
C PHE A 243 4.74 7.77 -2.09
N ARG A 244 6.00 7.57 -2.49
CA ARG A 244 7.08 7.22 -1.56
C ARG A 244 6.70 6.07 -0.62
N ARG A 245 6.07 5.06 -1.17
CA ARG A 245 5.52 3.87 -0.50
C ARG A 245 4.40 4.11 0.51
N TYR A 246 3.99 5.35 0.78
CA TYR A 246 2.80 5.65 1.56
C TYR A 246 1.56 5.52 0.69
N HIS A 247 0.51 4.96 1.27
CA HIS A 247 -0.74 4.68 0.59
C HIS A 247 -1.92 5.38 1.25
N THR A 248 -2.92 5.66 0.44
CA THR A 248 -4.30 5.93 0.85
C THR A 248 -5.20 5.09 -0.04
N ALA A 249 -6.35 4.66 0.46
CA ALA A 249 -7.26 3.80 -0.28
C ALA A 249 -8.70 4.32 -0.24
N MET A 250 -9.47 3.99 -1.29
CA MET A 250 -10.84 4.45 -1.46
C MET A 250 -11.68 3.40 -2.17
N MET A 251 -12.91 3.16 -1.68
CA MET A 251 -13.95 2.39 -2.36
C MET A 251 -15.04 3.31 -2.88
N ARG A 252 -15.53 3.03 -4.09
CA ARG A 252 -16.74 3.64 -4.65
C ARG A 252 -17.50 2.62 -5.48
N THR A 253 -18.80 2.87 -5.64
CA THR A 253 -19.68 2.06 -6.48
C THR A 253 -20.27 2.90 -7.60
N VAL A 254 -20.24 2.37 -8.82
CA VAL A 254 -20.95 2.93 -9.97
C VAL A 254 -22.18 2.06 -10.22
N VAL A 255 -23.31 2.69 -10.52
CA VAL A 255 -24.55 2.02 -10.89
C VAL A 255 -24.96 2.50 -12.27
N LEU A 256 -25.13 1.56 -13.20
CA LEU A 256 -25.52 1.84 -14.59
C LEU A 256 -27.02 1.62 -14.72
N ASP A 257 -27.78 2.64 -14.52
CA ASP A 257 -29.23 2.79 -14.63
C ASP A 257 -29.76 3.56 -13.42
N GLU A 258 -30.73 3.03 -12.68
CA GLU A 258 -31.33 3.62 -11.50
C GLU A 258 -30.96 2.87 -10.23
N LEU A 259 -30.87 3.57 -9.11
CA LEU A 259 -30.72 2.92 -7.81
C LEU A 259 -32.01 2.18 -7.44
N SER A 260 -31.91 0.88 -7.16
CA SER A 260 -33.00 0.19 -6.47
C SER A 260 -33.23 0.83 -5.10
N PRO A 261 -34.45 0.75 -4.54
CA PRO A 261 -34.71 1.22 -3.17
C PRO A 261 -33.76 0.62 -2.13
N THR A 262 -33.31 -0.62 -2.34
CA THR A 262 -32.35 -1.31 -1.45
C THR A 262 -30.95 -0.76 -1.61
N MET A 263 -30.49 -0.52 -2.84
CA MET A 263 -29.21 0.12 -3.14
C MET A 263 -29.15 1.55 -2.58
N TYR A 264 -30.24 2.32 -2.69
CA TYR A 264 -30.32 3.64 -2.09
C TYR A 264 -30.14 3.59 -0.56
N ARG A 265 -30.89 2.68 0.11
CA ARG A 265 -30.75 2.50 1.57
C ARG A 265 -29.35 2.05 1.97
N ALA A 266 -28.74 1.16 1.19
CA ALA A 266 -27.35 0.72 1.43
C ALA A 266 -26.36 1.91 1.37
N GLN A 267 -26.50 2.76 0.34
CA GLN A 267 -25.71 3.99 0.23
C GLN A 267 -25.86 4.89 1.46
N GLU A 268 -27.11 5.19 1.85
CA GLU A 268 -27.38 6.09 2.97
C GLU A 268 -26.86 5.51 4.31
N ARG A 269 -26.89 4.19 4.50
CA ARG A 269 -26.31 3.55 5.68
C ARG A 269 -24.79 3.66 5.74
N MET A 270 -24.11 3.46 4.62
CA MET A 270 -22.64 3.61 4.56
C MET A 270 -22.21 5.06 4.78
N LYS A 271 -22.93 6.03 4.17
CA LYS A 271 -22.72 7.46 4.41
C LYS A 271 -22.94 7.83 5.88
N LEU A 272 -24.02 7.34 6.47
CA LEU A 272 -24.30 7.56 7.89
C LEU A 272 -23.17 7.01 8.77
N ALA A 273 -22.68 5.79 8.49
CA ALA A 273 -21.60 5.19 9.24
C ALA A 273 -20.31 6.03 9.19
N LEU A 274 -19.93 6.55 8.02
CA LEU A 274 -18.77 7.44 7.87
C LEU A 274 -19.01 8.79 8.56
N THR A 275 -20.18 9.40 8.38
CA THR A 275 -20.52 10.70 8.97
C THR A 275 -20.51 10.62 10.49
N GLU A 276 -21.19 9.63 11.08
CA GLU A 276 -21.26 9.48 12.53
C GLU A 276 -19.88 9.16 13.11
N LEU A 277 -19.12 8.26 12.47
CA LEU A 277 -17.75 7.98 12.92
C LEU A 277 -16.91 9.25 12.91
N LYS A 278 -16.88 10.00 11.81
CA LYS A 278 -16.09 11.24 11.68
C LYS A 278 -16.54 12.33 12.68
N SER A 279 -17.79 12.32 13.08
CA SER A 279 -18.32 13.31 14.04
C SER A 279 -17.86 13.07 15.48
N VAL A 280 -17.49 11.83 15.84
CA VAL A 280 -17.13 11.45 17.23
C VAL A 280 -15.68 10.96 17.37
N LEU A 281 -15.02 10.63 16.26
CA LEU A 281 -13.66 10.09 16.30
C LEU A 281 -12.67 11.17 16.72
N GLN A 282 -11.99 10.92 17.84
CA GLN A 282 -11.00 11.83 18.41
C GLN A 282 -9.98 11.05 19.25
N PRO A 283 -8.85 11.66 19.63
CA PRO A 283 -7.93 11.05 20.59
C PRO A 283 -8.62 10.66 21.90
N GLY A 284 -8.27 9.49 22.43
CA GLY A 284 -8.87 8.93 23.64
C GLY A 284 -10.01 7.93 23.40
N MET A 285 -10.62 7.90 22.21
CA MET A 285 -11.59 6.87 21.82
C MET A 285 -10.87 5.52 21.66
N THR A 286 -11.51 4.41 22.03
CA THR A 286 -10.94 3.08 21.74
C THR A 286 -11.15 2.69 20.28
N VAL A 287 -10.23 1.93 19.72
CA VAL A 287 -10.37 1.37 18.36
C VAL A 287 -11.60 0.46 18.26
N SER A 288 -11.93 -0.27 19.33
CA SER A 288 -13.13 -1.10 19.41
C SER A 288 -14.43 -0.29 19.36
N ASP A 289 -14.47 0.90 19.98
CA ASP A 289 -15.66 1.77 19.94
C ASP A 289 -15.90 2.30 18.53
N ALA A 290 -14.81 2.64 17.80
CA ALA A 290 -14.89 3.03 16.39
C ALA A 290 -15.45 1.90 15.50
N ASP A 291 -14.97 0.65 15.66
CA ASP A 291 -15.53 -0.52 14.96
C ASP A 291 -17.00 -0.74 15.32
N ASN A 292 -17.31 -0.72 16.60
CA ASN A 292 -18.67 -0.97 17.09
C ASN A 292 -19.70 0.02 16.50
N LEU A 293 -19.33 1.30 16.43
CA LEU A 293 -20.20 2.33 15.85
C LEU A 293 -20.51 2.05 14.38
N VAL A 294 -19.48 1.85 13.56
CA VAL A 294 -19.65 1.54 12.13
C VAL A 294 -20.43 0.24 11.95
N ARG A 295 -20.05 -0.80 12.68
CA ARG A 295 -20.68 -2.12 12.61
C ARG A 295 -22.16 -2.07 12.99
N GLN A 296 -22.51 -1.36 14.06
CA GLN A 296 -23.90 -1.22 14.49
C GLN A 296 -24.75 -0.55 13.41
N ILE A 297 -24.29 0.56 12.82
CA ILE A 297 -25.03 1.27 11.76
C ILE A 297 -25.20 0.38 10.52
N ILE A 298 -24.16 -0.36 10.12
CA ILE A 298 -24.23 -1.25 8.97
C ILE A 298 -25.08 -2.49 9.25
N THR A 299 -25.05 -3.05 10.45
CA THR A 299 -25.77 -4.29 10.80
C THR A 299 -27.25 -4.03 11.12
N ASP A 300 -27.56 -2.91 11.78
CA ASP A 300 -28.93 -2.48 12.08
C ASP A 300 -29.56 -1.88 10.81
N ASN A 301 -29.78 -2.73 9.82
CA ASN A 301 -30.30 -2.34 8.53
C ASN A 301 -31.44 -3.24 8.06
N ASP A 302 -32.28 -2.67 7.19
CA ASP A 302 -33.41 -3.34 6.51
C ASP A 302 -33.04 -3.80 5.08
N VAL A 303 -31.73 -3.82 4.75
CA VAL A 303 -31.19 -4.14 3.43
C VAL A 303 -30.90 -5.63 3.27
N GLY A 304 -30.75 -6.35 4.39
CA GLY A 304 -30.40 -7.77 4.41
C GLY A 304 -28.93 -8.06 4.10
N ALA A 305 -28.10 -7.01 3.99
CA ALA A 305 -26.67 -7.12 3.73
C ALA A 305 -25.85 -7.05 5.03
N ALA A 306 -24.58 -7.43 4.98
CA ALA A 306 -23.72 -7.51 6.15
C ALA A 306 -22.37 -6.83 5.94
N LEU A 307 -21.77 -6.33 7.03
CA LEU A 307 -20.35 -6.06 7.14
C LEU A 307 -19.64 -7.35 7.56
N VAL A 308 -19.03 -8.03 6.60
CA VAL A 308 -18.42 -9.36 6.82
C VAL A 308 -16.98 -9.30 7.34
N THR A 309 -16.41 -8.09 7.46
CA THR A 309 -15.03 -7.86 7.89
C THR A 309 -14.96 -6.95 9.12
N ARG A 310 -13.75 -6.51 9.49
CA ARG A 310 -13.49 -5.37 10.35
C ARG A 310 -13.99 -4.08 9.72
N ALA A 311 -14.27 -3.04 10.51
CA ALA A 311 -14.76 -1.76 9.99
C ALA A 311 -13.66 -0.91 9.35
N GLY A 312 -12.39 -1.27 9.52
CA GLY A 312 -11.26 -0.56 8.93
C GLY A 312 -9.91 -1.09 9.44
N TYR A 313 -8.85 -0.47 9.00
CA TYR A 313 -7.47 -0.84 9.35
C TYR A 313 -6.52 0.34 9.19
N SER A 314 -5.39 0.32 9.92
CA SER A 314 -4.30 1.28 9.73
C SER A 314 -3.74 1.18 8.32
N ILE A 315 -3.37 2.34 7.76
CA ILE A 315 -2.78 2.45 6.43
C ILE A 315 -1.61 3.44 6.47
N GLY A 316 -0.58 3.16 5.68
CA GLY A 316 0.62 3.98 5.64
C GLY A 316 1.64 3.44 4.64
N ILE A 317 2.82 3.04 5.12
CA ILE A 317 3.85 2.44 4.27
C ILE A 317 3.44 1.01 3.90
N ALA A 318 3.48 0.70 2.61
CA ALA A 318 3.19 -0.65 2.16
C ALA A 318 3.97 -1.06 0.91
N PHE A 319 4.23 -2.36 0.83
CA PHE A 319 4.75 -3.07 -0.33
C PHE A 319 3.78 -4.20 -0.70
N PRO A 320 3.82 -4.72 -1.94
CA PRO A 320 3.04 -5.90 -2.22
C PRO A 320 3.31 -7.04 -1.21
N PRO A 321 2.29 -7.78 -0.77
CA PRO A 321 1.02 -7.98 -1.46
C PRO A 321 -0.16 -7.13 -0.97
N SER A 322 -0.01 -6.20 -0.02
CA SER A 322 -1.13 -5.44 0.53
C SER A 322 -0.74 -4.01 0.92
N TRP A 323 -1.68 -3.05 0.78
CA TRP A 323 -1.54 -1.71 1.37
C TRP A 323 -1.98 -1.63 2.84
N ASP A 324 -2.49 -2.71 3.38
CA ASP A 324 -3.11 -2.83 4.69
C ASP A 324 -2.05 -2.95 5.79
N GLU A 325 -2.08 -2.06 6.76
CA GLU A 325 -1.33 -2.17 8.02
C GLU A 325 -2.21 -2.73 9.16
N GLY A 326 -3.23 -3.53 8.85
CA GLY A 326 -4.16 -4.08 9.85
C GLY A 326 -3.52 -5.04 10.85
N TYR A 327 -2.35 -5.56 10.56
CA TYR A 327 -1.54 -6.30 11.51
C TYR A 327 -0.96 -5.39 12.62
N ILE A 328 -0.82 -4.08 12.36
CA ILE A 328 -0.45 -3.07 13.36
C ILE A 328 -1.69 -2.67 14.16
N MET A 329 -2.77 -2.28 13.47
CA MET A 329 -4.03 -1.88 14.08
C MET A 329 -5.21 -2.17 13.13
N SER A 330 -6.23 -2.84 13.63
CA SER A 330 -7.50 -3.07 12.94
C SER A 330 -8.66 -2.53 13.76
N LEU A 331 -9.58 -1.83 13.11
CA LEU A 331 -10.87 -1.47 13.70
C LEU A 331 -11.71 -2.74 13.80
N LYS A 332 -11.61 -3.39 14.95
CA LYS A 332 -12.27 -4.66 15.25
C LYS A 332 -12.75 -4.70 16.70
N GLN A 333 -13.74 -5.52 16.95
CA GLN A 333 -14.26 -5.73 18.30
C GLN A 333 -13.16 -6.26 19.23
N GLY A 334 -13.11 -5.71 20.44
CA GLY A 334 -12.16 -6.11 21.46
C GLY A 334 -10.74 -5.49 21.31
N GLU A 335 -10.48 -4.67 20.32
CA GLU A 335 -9.23 -3.92 20.21
C GLU A 335 -9.23 -2.76 21.23
N SER A 336 -8.41 -2.88 22.25
CA SER A 336 -8.36 -1.93 23.38
C SER A 336 -7.45 -0.73 23.16
N ARG A 337 -6.73 -0.68 22.05
CA ARG A 337 -5.85 0.45 21.73
C ARG A 337 -6.65 1.75 21.71
N ILE A 338 -6.05 2.79 22.27
CA ILE A 338 -6.60 4.14 22.25
C ILE A 338 -6.14 4.85 20.99
N LEU A 339 -7.06 5.55 20.33
CA LEU A 339 -6.74 6.42 19.21
C LEU A 339 -5.92 7.62 19.68
N GLU A 340 -4.88 7.93 18.93
CA GLU A 340 -3.96 9.04 19.19
C GLU A 340 -3.81 9.88 17.92
N GLU A 341 -3.47 11.16 18.07
CA GLU A 341 -3.15 12.04 16.95
C GLU A 341 -2.08 11.44 16.04
N GLY A 342 -2.24 11.61 14.75
CA GLY A 342 -1.35 11.07 13.71
C GLY A 342 -1.67 9.64 13.30
N MET A 343 -2.55 8.91 13.99
CA MET A 343 -3.02 7.62 13.49
C MET A 343 -3.86 7.80 12.23
N THR A 344 -3.63 6.92 11.25
CA THR A 344 -4.34 6.93 9.96
C THR A 344 -5.00 5.60 9.72
N MET A 345 -6.18 5.61 9.12
CA MET A 345 -6.94 4.39 8.87
C MET A 345 -7.82 4.49 7.62
N HIS A 346 -7.93 3.38 6.92
CA HIS A 346 -8.92 3.18 5.88
C HIS A 346 -10.19 2.60 6.52
N VAL A 347 -11.26 3.39 6.56
CA VAL A 347 -12.57 3.00 7.12
C VAL A 347 -13.43 2.47 5.99
N ILE A 348 -13.91 1.24 6.12
CA ILE A 348 -14.51 0.45 5.04
C ILE A 348 -15.94 -0.04 5.37
N PRO A 349 -16.94 0.83 5.51
CA PRO A 349 -18.32 0.43 5.72
C PRO A 349 -18.96 -0.11 4.43
N PHE A 350 -18.41 -1.18 3.85
CA PHE A 350 -19.00 -1.81 2.66
C PHE A 350 -20.05 -2.84 3.06
N MET A 351 -21.00 -3.08 2.15
CA MET A 351 -22.12 -4.00 2.38
C MET A 351 -22.11 -5.15 1.37
N TRP A 352 -22.10 -6.36 1.90
CA TRP A 352 -22.07 -7.61 1.19
C TRP A 352 -23.47 -8.23 1.10
N GLY A 353 -23.94 -8.54 -0.12
CA GLY A 353 -25.21 -9.21 -0.35
C GLY A 353 -26.41 -8.26 -0.51
N VAL A 354 -26.22 -7.01 -0.88
CA VAL A 354 -27.30 -6.09 -1.25
C VAL A 354 -28.08 -6.66 -2.42
N ASP A 355 -29.41 -6.63 -2.37
CA ASP A 355 -30.32 -7.32 -3.29
C ASP A 355 -30.04 -8.84 -3.43
N GLY A 356 -29.24 -9.42 -2.50
CA GLY A 356 -28.87 -10.83 -2.48
C GLY A 356 -27.60 -11.18 -3.26
N ASP A 357 -27.19 -10.36 -4.21
CA ASP A 357 -26.13 -10.67 -5.17
C ASP A 357 -25.15 -9.54 -5.47
N LYS A 358 -25.15 -8.46 -4.68
CA LYS A 358 -24.29 -7.28 -4.93
C LYS A 358 -23.42 -6.95 -3.73
N THR A 359 -22.16 -6.65 -3.99
CA THR A 359 -21.31 -5.94 -3.02
C THR A 359 -21.17 -4.50 -3.45
N VAL A 360 -21.38 -3.60 -2.51
CA VAL A 360 -21.26 -2.14 -2.72
C VAL A 360 -20.43 -1.53 -1.62
N GLY A 361 -19.68 -0.49 -1.93
CA GLY A 361 -18.77 0.16 -1.00
C GLY A 361 -18.66 1.66 -1.19
N ILE A 362 -18.57 2.35 -0.06
CA ILE A 362 -18.11 3.72 0.08
C ILE A 362 -17.12 3.71 1.23
N SER A 363 -15.90 4.15 1.02
CA SER A 363 -14.90 4.18 2.09
C SER A 363 -14.12 5.49 2.08
N ASP A 364 -13.40 5.72 3.17
CA ASP A 364 -12.57 6.91 3.34
C ASP A 364 -11.26 6.53 4.04
N THR A 365 -10.17 7.20 3.65
CA THR A 365 -8.93 7.21 4.45
C THR A 365 -8.92 8.48 5.30
N ILE A 366 -8.87 8.30 6.61
CA ILE A 366 -8.90 9.39 7.58
C ILE A 366 -7.66 9.40 8.46
N ARG A 367 -7.34 10.56 9.01
CA ARG A 367 -6.33 10.74 10.06
C ARG A 367 -6.97 11.26 11.33
N VAL A 368 -6.47 10.83 12.47
CA VAL A 368 -6.80 11.41 13.78
C VAL A 368 -6.03 12.73 13.93
N THR A 369 -6.73 13.81 14.29
CA THR A 369 -6.18 15.12 14.57
C THR A 369 -6.20 15.40 16.09
N GLU A 370 -5.69 16.54 16.53
CA GLU A 370 -5.66 16.92 17.95
C GLU A 370 -7.05 16.85 18.60
N ASP A 371 -8.10 17.25 17.90
CA ASP A 371 -9.46 17.44 18.41
C ASP A 371 -10.55 16.70 17.62
N GLY A 372 -10.17 15.76 16.73
CA GLY A 372 -11.13 15.04 15.91
C GLY A 372 -10.45 14.16 14.85
N CYS A 373 -10.97 14.21 13.62
CA CYS A 373 -10.35 13.57 12.48
C CYS A 373 -10.56 14.36 11.18
N ALA A 374 -9.76 14.05 10.17
CA ALA A 374 -9.85 14.65 8.84
C ALA A 374 -9.72 13.59 7.75
N SER A 375 -10.51 13.69 6.70
CA SER A 375 -10.38 12.91 5.47
C SER A 375 -9.13 13.34 4.68
N PHE A 376 -8.57 12.41 3.91
CA PHE A 376 -7.56 12.70 2.92
C PHE A 376 -8.15 13.08 1.55
N PHE A 377 -9.47 12.95 1.36
CA PHE A 377 -10.14 13.10 0.07
C PHE A 377 -11.20 14.20 0.08
N ASP A 378 -11.37 14.82 -1.09
CA ASP A 378 -12.44 15.77 -1.38
C ASP A 378 -13.59 15.15 -2.20
N LEU A 379 -13.43 13.90 -2.67
CA LEU A 379 -14.44 13.21 -3.48
C LEU A 379 -15.63 12.80 -2.62
N GLU A 380 -16.84 13.17 -3.08
CA GLU A 380 -18.09 12.86 -2.38
C GLU A 380 -18.28 11.36 -2.08
N GLU A 381 -18.86 11.09 -0.93
CA GLU A 381 -19.17 9.75 -0.43
C GLU A 381 -20.54 9.28 -0.95
N ASN A 382 -20.66 9.15 -2.26
CA ASN A 382 -21.88 8.74 -2.94
C ASN A 382 -21.60 7.61 -3.94
N PHE A 383 -22.64 6.89 -4.31
CA PHE A 383 -22.62 6.11 -5.54
C PHE A 383 -22.66 7.05 -6.74
N THR A 384 -21.98 6.66 -7.81
CA THR A 384 -22.10 7.35 -9.10
C THR A 384 -23.17 6.64 -9.90
N VAL A 385 -24.29 7.33 -10.15
CA VAL A 385 -25.39 6.79 -10.96
C VAL A 385 -25.24 7.33 -12.38
N LYS A 386 -25.26 6.45 -13.36
CA LYS A 386 -25.18 6.80 -14.79
C LYS A 386 -26.35 6.20 -15.53
N PRO A 387 -27.11 6.99 -16.31
CA PRO A 387 -28.19 6.47 -17.11
C PRO A 387 -27.67 5.55 -18.22
N ASP A 388 -28.46 4.57 -18.61
CA ASP A 388 -28.13 3.50 -19.56
C ASP A 388 -27.77 4.01 -20.98
N GLU A 389 -28.15 5.27 -21.31
CA GLU A 389 -27.85 5.92 -22.60
C GLU A 389 -26.32 6.18 -22.82
N ALA A 390 -25.50 6.00 -21.80
CA ALA A 390 -24.05 6.23 -21.88
C ALA A 390 -23.26 5.04 -22.43
N THR A 391 -23.87 4.18 -23.25
CA THR A 391 -23.18 3.04 -23.88
C THR A 391 -22.13 3.54 -24.86
N LYS A 392 -20.85 3.22 -24.61
CA LYS A 392 -19.76 3.45 -25.57
C LYS A 392 -19.65 2.28 -26.53
N GLU A 393 -19.55 2.58 -27.83
CA GLU A 393 -19.09 1.57 -28.79
C GLU A 393 -17.69 1.10 -28.36
N ARG A 394 -17.56 -0.19 -28.11
CA ARG A 394 -16.30 -0.81 -27.73
C ARG A 394 -15.28 -0.68 -28.85
N LYS A 395 -14.11 -0.11 -28.58
CA LYS A 395 -12.94 -0.37 -29.43
C LYS A 395 -12.62 -1.87 -29.30
N PRO A 396 -12.61 -2.64 -30.40
CA PRO A 396 -12.25 -4.05 -30.30
C PRO A 396 -10.86 -4.17 -29.66
N TYR A 397 -10.73 -5.08 -28.71
CA TYR A 397 -9.41 -5.48 -28.24
C TYR A 397 -8.58 -5.89 -29.44
N PRO A 398 -7.27 -5.57 -29.49
CA PRO A 398 -6.40 -6.15 -30.48
C PRO A 398 -6.55 -7.67 -30.38
N ASP A 399 -6.88 -8.30 -31.50
CA ASP A 399 -6.92 -9.76 -31.58
C ASP A 399 -5.58 -10.32 -31.06
N PRO A 400 -5.54 -11.13 -30.00
CA PRO A 400 -4.28 -11.68 -29.49
C PRO A 400 -3.56 -12.54 -30.51
N ASP A 401 -4.29 -13.06 -31.53
CA ASP A 401 -3.75 -13.83 -32.64
C ASP A 401 -3.47 -12.94 -33.86
N ALA A 402 -3.77 -11.65 -33.80
CA ALA A 402 -3.43 -10.73 -34.89
C ALA A 402 -1.91 -10.56 -34.98
N PRO A 403 -1.32 -10.59 -36.17
CA PRO A 403 0.09 -10.28 -36.30
C PRO A 403 0.38 -8.89 -35.71
N PRO A 404 1.52 -8.72 -35.02
CA PRO A 404 1.87 -7.41 -34.49
C PRO A 404 1.83 -6.37 -35.60
N PRO A 405 1.38 -5.12 -35.30
CA PRO A 405 1.37 -4.07 -36.29
C PRO A 405 2.76 -3.97 -36.90
N ALA A 406 2.82 -3.90 -38.23
CA ALA A 406 4.09 -3.75 -38.94
C ALA A 406 4.86 -2.59 -38.31
N LEU A 407 6.07 -2.84 -37.90
CA LEU A 407 6.94 -1.77 -37.41
C LEU A 407 7.00 -0.72 -38.52
N PRO A 408 6.93 0.59 -38.19
CA PRO A 408 7.14 1.64 -39.17
C PRO A 408 8.44 1.33 -39.90
N ASP A 409 8.43 1.44 -41.23
CA ASP A 409 9.63 1.24 -42.01
C ASP A 409 10.73 2.23 -41.55
N ASP A 410 11.97 1.88 -41.75
CA ASP A 410 13.08 2.70 -41.28
C ASP A 410 13.04 4.11 -41.84
N ASP A 411 12.51 4.29 -43.06
CA ASP A 411 12.30 5.61 -43.67
C ASP A 411 11.21 6.45 -42.97
N ALA A 412 10.20 5.81 -42.35
CA ALA A 412 9.18 6.52 -41.55
C ALA A 412 9.77 6.95 -40.20
N ARG A 413 10.62 6.12 -39.59
CA ARG A 413 11.33 6.46 -38.35
C ARG A 413 12.33 7.59 -38.54
N GLU A 414 13.05 7.64 -39.66
CA GLU A 414 13.96 8.74 -39.99
C GLU A 414 13.20 10.05 -40.22
N ARG A 415 12.07 10.01 -40.91
CA ARG A 415 11.22 11.19 -41.11
C ARG A 415 10.64 11.73 -39.80
N GLU A 416 10.27 10.88 -38.89
CA GLU A 416 9.76 11.25 -37.57
C GLU A 416 10.87 11.80 -36.66
N ARG A 417 12.07 11.25 -36.72
CA ARG A 417 13.26 11.78 -36.03
C ARG A 417 13.67 13.16 -36.58
N ALA A 418 13.66 13.31 -37.91
CA ALA A 418 13.95 14.59 -38.54
C ALA A 418 12.89 15.66 -38.20
N ALA A 419 11.62 15.28 -38.11
CA ALA A 419 10.53 16.17 -37.72
C ALA A 419 10.59 16.59 -36.24
N GLN A 420 11.20 15.77 -35.39
CA GLN A 420 11.38 16.05 -33.96
C GLN A 420 12.72 16.75 -33.62
N GLY A 421 13.53 17.07 -34.63
CA GLY A 421 14.80 17.79 -34.45
C GLY A 421 15.87 17.00 -33.67
N LEU A 422 15.81 15.66 -33.68
CA LEU A 422 16.67 14.76 -32.91
C LEU A 422 17.94 14.35 -33.66
N ASP A 423 18.20 14.89 -34.85
CA ASP A 423 19.45 14.71 -35.60
C ASP A 423 20.50 15.79 -35.19
N ALA A 424 20.89 15.78 -33.91
CA ALA A 424 22.08 16.52 -33.47
C ALA A 424 23.26 15.56 -33.39
N GLU A 425 24.19 15.80 -34.31
CA GLU A 425 25.54 15.25 -34.47
C GLU A 425 26.11 14.50 -33.25
N VAL A 426 26.28 13.18 -33.41
CA VAL A 426 27.30 12.46 -32.65
C VAL A 426 28.63 12.72 -33.34
N ALA A 427 29.35 13.74 -32.88
CA ALA A 427 30.74 13.93 -33.26
C ALA A 427 31.55 12.71 -32.77
N ALA A 428 32.18 12.01 -33.70
CA ALA A 428 33.13 10.96 -33.40
C ALA A 428 34.33 11.53 -32.62
N PRO A 429 34.86 10.82 -31.61
CA PRO A 429 36.09 11.23 -30.96
C PRO A 429 37.24 11.09 -31.96
N THR A 430 37.96 12.18 -32.20
CA THR A 430 39.23 12.17 -32.87
C THR A 430 40.29 11.65 -31.90
N ASP A 431 41.15 10.75 -32.39
CA ASP A 431 42.30 10.05 -31.82
C ASP A 431 43.03 10.68 -30.61
#